data_2720faa5433573db1cfd7a16e5d14f17
#
_entry.id   2720faa5433573db1cfd7a16e5d14f17
#
_cell.length_a   1.000
_cell.length_b   1.000
_cell.length_c   1.000
_cell.angle_alpha   90.00
_cell.angle_beta   90.00
_cell.angle_gamma   90.00
#
_symmetry.space_group_name_H-M   'P 1'
#
loop_
_entity.id
_entity.type
_entity.pdbx_description
1 polymer ?
#
loop_
_entity_poly.entity_id
_entity_poly.type
_entity_poly.pdbx_seq_one_letter_code
_entity_poly.pdbx_strand_id
1 'polypeptide(L)'
;MELNTYLGRAGTGKSYHMIKNIKQQMKENPLGDPIILIAPTQSTFQLEQSFVNDRELNGSLRTEVLHFERLSYRIFQELGGLTETRLTKAAIEMMIFNIVQQHKSEMKLYQSQADYYGFSEKLSEQIQDFKKYSVTPHQLDSFLEDNELQTRTRHKLEDISLIYHYFEERLNGEFITAEDSLNYFIEIMHKSEWIKHADIYIDGFYNFSTLEYQIIKALVQNAK
;
A
#
# COMPACT_ATOMS: atom_id res chain seq x y z
N MET A 1 -0.17 23.81 -7.23
CA MET A 1 -0.26 23.00 -6.01
C MET A 1 0.46 23.67 -4.87
N GLU A 2 -0.13 23.71 -3.68
CA GLU A 2 0.50 24.20 -2.44
C GLU A 2 0.65 23.05 -1.46
N LEU A 3 1.88 22.78 -0.97
CA LEU A 3 2.15 21.77 0.03
C LEU A 3 2.30 22.41 1.41
N ASN A 4 1.35 22.13 2.30
CA ASN A 4 1.36 22.63 3.67
C ASN A 4 1.75 21.53 4.66
N THR A 5 2.75 21.78 5.48
CA THR A 5 3.27 20.81 6.46
C THR A 5 3.07 21.29 7.89
N TYR A 6 2.38 20.47 8.71
CA TYR A 6 2.22 20.73 10.14
C TYR A 6 3.38 20.09 10.94
N LEU A 7 4.31 20.89 11.42
CA LEU A 7 5.46 20.42 12.19
C LEU A 7 5.24 20.62 13.70
N GLY A 8 5.63 19.63 14.50
CA GLY A 8 5.53 19.71 15.95
C GLY A 8 5.72 18.35 16.64
N ARG A 9 5.96 18.36 17.95
CA ARG A 9 6.05 17.14 18.77
C ARG A 9 4.70 16.43 18.87
N ALA A 10 4.70 15.18 19.35
CA ALA A 10 3.45 14.50 19.71
C ALA A 10 2.65 15.33 20.73
N GLY A 11 1.33 15.38 20.58
CA GLY A 11 0.45 16.12 21.50
C GLY A 11 0.33 17.63 21.24
N THR A 12 1.03 18.21 20.25
CA THR A 12 0.94 19.67 19.95
C THR A 12 -0.30 20.09 19.17
N GLY A 13 -1.25 19.16 18.93
CA GLY A 13 -2.52 19.47 18.29
C GLY A 13 -2.49 19.50 16.76
N LYS A 14 -1.48 18.94 16.08
CA LYS A 14 -1.40 18.92 14.60
C LYS A 14 -2.66 18.34 13.96
N SER A 15 -3.04 17.11 14.33
CA SER A 15 -4.26 16.46 13.85
C SER A 15 -5.53 17.25 14.18
N TYR A 16 -5.58 17.86 15.37
CA TYR A 16 -6.70 18.72 15.76
C TYR A 16 -6.84 19.93 14.83
N HIS A 17 -5.74 20.63 14.54
CA HIS A 17 -5.76 21.78 13.64
C HIS A 17 -6.15 21.38 12.21
N MET A 18 -5.62 20.27 11.73
CA MET A 18 -5.97 19.74 10.42
C MET A 18 -7.46 19.39 10.32
N ILE A 19 -7.99 18.63 11.27
CA ILE A 19 -9.43 18.28 11.31
C ILE A 19 -10.30 19.54 11.42
N LYS A 20 -9.88 20.54 12.23
CA LYS A 20 -10.57 21.81 12.34
C LYS A 20 -10.62 22.55 11.00
N ASN A 21 -9.51 22.57 10.26
CA ASN A 21 -9.46 23.18 8.92
C ASN A 21 -10.38 22.47 7.94
N ILE A 22 -10.37 21.13 7.92
CA ILE A 22 -11.29 20.35 7.08
C ILE A 22 -12.74 20.69 7.41
N LYS A 23 -13.11 20.69 8.69
CA LYS A 23 -14.48 21.05 9.15
C LYS A 23 -14.87 22.46 8.74
N GLN A 24 -13.95 23.40 8.83
CA GLN A 24 -14.18 24.77 8.40
C GLN A 24 -14.48 24.86 6.89
N GLN A 25 -13.67 24.23 6.06
CA GLN A 25 -13.89 24.15 4.62
C GLN A 25 -15.24 23.51 4.26
N MET A 26 -15.63 22.44 5.00
CA MET A 26 -16.93 21.80 4.79
C MET A 26 -18.11 22.72 5.12
N LYS A 27 -17.98 23.57 6.16
CA LYS A 27 -19.00 24.54 6.54
C LYS A 27 -19.11 25.68 5.54
N GLU A 28 -17.98 26.21 5.08
CA GLU A 28 -17.93 27.33 4.14
C GLU A 28 -18.44 26.92 2.76
N ASN A 29 -18.16 25.73 2.30
CA ASN A 29 -18.61 25.20 1.02
C ASN A 29 -18.96 23.71 1.09
N PRO A 30 -20.18 23.33 1.50
CA PRO A 30 -20.59 21.94 1.65
C PRO A 30 -20.55 21.11 0.36
N LEU A 31 -20.68 21.76 -0.80
CA LEU A 31 -20.68 21.15 -2.14
C LEU A 31 -19.43 21.51 -2.95
N GLY A 32 -18.36 21.91 -2.27
CA GLY A 32 -17.09 22.24 -2.92
C GLY A 32 -16.31 21.00 -3.41
N ASP A 33 -15.08 21.26 -3.82
CA ASP A 33 -14.15 20.21 -4.28
C ASP A 33 -13.95 19.10 -3.23
N PRO A 34 -13.68 17.87 -3.65
CA PRO A 34 -13.45 16.73 -2.74
C PRO A 34 -12.36 17.01 -1.70
N ILE A 35 -12.54 16.48 -0.50
CA ILE A 35 -11.52 16.47 0.55
C ILE A 35 -11.20 15.02 0.86
N ILE A 36 -9.94 14.64 0.71
CA ILE A 36 -9.45 13.28 0.95
C ILE A 36 -8.54 13.31 2.18
N LEU A 37 -8.93 12.63 3.25
CA LEU A 37 -8.07 12.41 4.41
C LEU A 37 -7.50 11.00 4.37
N ILE A 38 -6.20 10.90 4.10
CA ILE A 38 -5.48 9.62 4.10
C ILE A 38 -4.96 9.35 5.50
N ALA A 39 -5.35 8.21 6.07
CA ALA A 39 -4.97 7.80 7.41
C ALA A 39 -4.73 6.28 7.49
N PRO A 40 -3.97 5.79 8.49
CA PRO A 40 -3.81 4.36 8.72
C PRO A 40 -5.16 3.68 8.95
N THR A 41 -5.31 2.44 8.47
CA THR A 41 -6.56 1.66 8.54
C THR A 41 -7.19 1.68 9.94
N GLN A 42 -6.39 1.62 11.00
CA GLN A 42 -6.85 1.59 12.38
C GLN A 42 -7.52 2.88 12.85
N SER A 43 -7.19 4.03 12.25
CA SER A 43 -7.70 5.35 12.64
C SER A 43 -8.83 5.87 11.75
N THR A 44 -9.07 5.26 10.60
CA THR A 44 -10.09 5.75 9.63
C THR A 44 -11.47 5.84 10.25
N PHE A 45 -11.91 4.82 10.98
CA PHE A 45 -13.24 4.81 11.62
C PHE A 45 -13.44 5.95 12.63
N GLN A 46 -12.44 6.21 13.49
CA GLN A 46 -12.53 7.29 14.48
C GLN A 46 -12.56 8.66 13.82
N LEU A 47 -11.78 8.83 12.75
CA LEU A 47 -11.76 10.07 11.98
C LEU A 47 -13.10 10.30 11.25
N GLU A 48 -13.65 9.28 10.60
CA GLU A 48 -14.99 9.35 9.98
C GLU A 48 -16.05 9.75 11.02
N GLN A 49 -16.06 9.10 12.20
CA GLN A 49 -16.98 9.46 13.27
C GLN A 49 -16.83 10.92 13.72
N SER A 50 -15.62 11.46 13.73
CA SER A 50 -15.38 12.86 14.13
C SER A 50 -16.06 13.87 13.20
N PHE A 51 -16.25 13.53 11.93
CA PHE A 51 -16.98 14.34 10.96
C PHE A 51 -18.49 14.11 11.02
N VAL A 52 -18.92 12.85 11.06
CA VAL A 52 -20.34 12.48 11.08
C VAL A 52 -21.06 12.96 12.36
N ASN A 53 -20.38 12.87 13.52
CA ASN A 53 -20.94 13.28 14.80
C ASN A 53 -20.88 14.80 15.06
N ASP A 54 -20.32 15.57 14.14
CA ASP A 54 -20.27 17.02 14.28
C ASP A 54 -21.66 17.63 13.99
N ARG A 55 -22.27 18.21 15.02
CA ARG A 55 -23.64 18.76 14.95
C ARG A 55 -23.79 19.92 13.97
N GLU A 56 -22.70 20.58 13.60
CA GLU A 56 -22.73 21.75 12.73
C GLU A 56 -22.54 21.38 11.25
N LEU A 57 -22.04 20.14 10.95
CA LEU A 57 -21.78 19.71 9.59
C LEU A 57 -22.98 19.03 8.93
N ASN A 58 -23.95 18.52 9.71
CA ASN A 58 -25.11 17.75 9.22
C ASN A 58 -24.78 16.60 8.25
N GLY A 59 -23.58 16.05 8.34
CA GLY A 59 -23.05 15.00 7.48
C GLY A 59 -21.83 15.43 6.66
N SER A 60 -21.21 14.46 5.99
CA SER A 60 -20.01 14.68 5.19
C SER A 60 -20.25 14.22 3.75
N LEU A 61 -20.60 15.15 2.87
CA LEU A 61 -20.84 14.85 1.45
C LEU A 61 -19.57 14.90 0.59
N ARG A 62 -18.55 15.66 0.99
CA ARG A 62 -17.35 15.91 0.19
C ARG A 62 -16.05 15.38 0.82
N THR A 63 -16.09 14.90 2.07
CA THR A 63 -14.91 14.40 2.78
C THR A 63 -14.94 12.89 2.87
N GLU A 64 -13.91 12.24 2.35
CA GLU A 64 -13.70 10.80 2.47
C GLU A 64 -12.43 10.53 3.28
N VAL A 65 -12.54 9.63 4.28
CA VAL A 65 -11.39 9.17 5.07
C VAL A 65 -10.99 7.79 4.57
N LEU A 66 -9.80 7.70 4.01
CA LEU A 66 -9.37 6.51 3.28
C LEU A 66 -7.97 6.09 3.75
N HIS A 67 -7.66 4.81 3.69
CA HIS A 67 -6.28 4.34 3.63
C HIS A 67 -5.88 4.12 2.15
N PHE A 68 -4.59 3.94 1.87
CA PHE A 68 -4.09 3.89 0.49
C PHE A 68 -4.80 2.86 -0.40
N GLU A 69 -5.12 1.67 0.12
CA GLU A 69 -5.85 0.67 -0.65
C GLU A 69 -7.29 1.10 -0.97
N ARG A 70 -8.01 1.71 0.00
CA ARG A 70 -9.37 2.22 -0.29
C ARG A 70 -9.33 3.38 -1.29
N LEU A 71 -8.30 4.21 -1.24
CA LEU A 71 -8.08 5.26 -2.22
C LEU A 71 -7.89 4.67 -3.63
N SER A 72 -7.06 3.64 -3.78
CA SER A 72 -6.87 2.97 -5.08
C SER A 72 -8.18 2.38 -5.60
N TYR A 73 -8.97 1.73 -4.75
CA TYR A 73 -10.29 1.21 -5.14
C TYR A 73 -11.24 2.30 -5.62
N ARG A 74 -11.25 3.45 -4.96
CA ARG A 74 -12.09 4.59 -5.35
C ARG A 74 -11.75 5.07 -6.76
N ILE A 75 -10.46 5.08 -7.10
CA ILE A 75 -9.99 5.45 -8.44
C ILE A 75 -10.29 4.37 -9.47
N PHE A 76 -10.17 3.09 -9.13
CA PHE A 76 -10.58 2.00 -10.03
C PHE A 76 -12.07 2.02 -10.34
N GLN A 77 -12.92 2.48 -9.42
CA GLN A 77 -14.35 2.68 -9.69
C GLN A 77 -14.61 3.84 -10.66
N GLU A 78 -13.77 4.88 -10.64
CA GLU A 78 -13.89 6.02 -11.53
C GLU A 78 -13.37 5.69 -12.95
N LEU A 79 -12.19 5.07 -13.04
CA LEU A 79 -11.45 4.92 -14.29
C LEU A 79 -11.62 3.57 -14.99
N GLY A 80 -12.28 2.64 -14.36
CA GLY A 80 -12.25 1.22 -14.72
C GLY A 80 -11.19 0.47 -13.90
N GLY A 81 -11.59 -0.69 -13.42
CA GLY A 81 -10.79 -1.49 -12.48
C GLY A 81 -9.76 -2.38 -13.14
N LEU A 82 -9.08 -3.11 -12.29
CA LEU A 82 -8.23 -4.23 -12.66
C LEU A 82 -9.09 -5.39 -13.16
N THR A 83 -8.62 -6.11 -14.15
CA THR A 83 -9.25 -7.33 -14.68
C THR A 83 -8.83 -8.56 -13.89
N GLU A 84 -7.69 -8.49 -13.23
CA GLU A 84 -7.06 -9.56 -12.46
C GLU A 84 -7.80 -9.80 -11.13
N THR A 85 -7.79 -11.05 -10.71
CA THR A 85 -8.36 -11.44 -9.41
C THR A 85 -7.41 -11.08 -8.29
N ARG A 86 -7.85 -10.22 -7.37
CA ARG A 86 -7.05 -9.84 -6.21
C ARG A 86 -6.95 -11.00 -5.22
N LEU A 87 -5.71 -11.35 -4.88
CA LEU A 87 -5.43 -12.38 -3.89
C LEU A 87 -5.61 -11.85 -2.45
N THR A 88 -6.22 -12.69 -1.62
CA THR A 88 -6.22 -12.48 -0.16
C THR A 88 -4.89 -12.95 0.43
N LYS A 89 -4.57 -12.53 1.66
CA LYS A 89 -3.38 -13.00 2.38
C LYS A 89 -3.31 -14.53 2.41
N ALA A 90 -4.41 -15.20 2.75
CA ALA A 90 -4.48 -16.65 2.78
C ALA A 90 -4.24 -17.30 1.40
N ALA A 91 -4.76 -16.70 0.33
CA ALA A 91 -4.52 -17.20 -1.02
C ALA A 91 -3.04 -17.07 -1.43
N ILE A 92 -2.37 -15.98 -1.06
CA ILE A 92 -0.93 -15.79 -1.27
C ILE A 92 -0.13 -16.85 -0.50
N GLU A 93 -0.45 -17.07 0.77
CA GLU A 93 0.20 -18.09 1.61
C GLU A 93 0.06 -19.50 1.02
N MET A 94 -1.14 -19.86 0.57
CA MET A 94 -1.39 -21.15 -0.08
C MET A 94 -0.66 -21.29 -1.42
N MET A 95 -0.62 -20.23 -2.22
CA MET A 95 0.10 -20.21 -3.49
C MET A 95 1.60 -20.41 -3.26
N ILE A 96 2.19 -19.68 -2.32
CA ILE A 96 3.61 -19.81 -1.97
C ILE A 96 3.90 -21.19 -1.38
N PHE A 97 3.02 -21.73 -0.53
CA PHE A 97 3.17 -23.10 -0.04
C PHE A 97 3.24 -24.11 -1.20
N ASN A 98 2.35 -24.02 -2.17
CA ASN A 98 2.34 -24.89 -3.34
C ASN A 98 3.62 -24.75 -4.18
N ILE A 99 4.09 -23.51 -4.40
CA ILE A 99 5.34 -23.25 -5.13
C ILE A 99 6.53 -23.86 -4.38
N VAL A 100 6.60 -23.66 -3.06
CA VAL A 100 7.66 -24.25 -2.21
C VAL A 100 7.65 -25.76 -2.31
N GLN A 101 6.49 -26.44 -2.27
CA GLN A 101 6.40 -27.89 -2.42
C GLN A 101 6.89 -28.37 -3.78
N GLN A 102 6.61 -27.64 -4.85
CA GLN A 102 7.03 -27.98 -6.20
C GLN A 102 8.54 -27.83 -6.42
N HIS A 103 9.15 -26.80 -5.80
CA HIS A 103 10.53 -26.38 -6.04
C HIS A 103 11.48 -26.65 -4.86
N LYS A 104 11.04 -27.38 -3.84
CA LYS A 104 11.87 -27.63 -2.64
C LYS A 104 13.21 -28.31 -2.93
N SER A 105 13.30 -29.13 -3.97
CA SER A 105 14.56 -29.79 -4.36
C SER A 105 15.61 -28.83 -4.93
N GLU A 106 15.20 -27.63 -5.36
CA GLU A 106 16.07 -26.58 -5.89
C GLU A 106 16.62 -25.67 -4.78
N MET A 107 16.01 -25.73 -3.58
CA MET A 107 16.39 -24.91 -2.44
C MET A 107 17.70 -25.41 -1.80
N LYS A 108 18.58 -24.47 -1.45
CA LYS A 108 19.92 -24.75 -0.92
C LYS A 108 19.97 -24.81 0.61
N LEU A 109 19.23 -23.94 1.28
CA LEU A 109 19.24 -23.80 2.74
C LEU A 109 17.95 -24.32 3.38
N TYR A 110 16.81 -24.06 2.79
CA TYR A 110 15.51 -24.28 3.41
C TYR A 110 14.77 -25.53 2.93
N GLN A 111 15.43 -26.42 2.19
CA GLN A 111 14.82 -27.66 1.69
C GLN A 111 14.12 -28.49 2.78
N SER A 112 14.74 -28.62 3.97
CA SER A 112 14.17 -29.39 5.09
C SER A 112 13.02 -28.67 5.81
N GLN A 113 12.93 -27.35 5.70
CA GLN A 113 11.87 -26.51 6.25
C GLN A 113 10.66 -26.38 5.31
N ALA A 114 10.83 -26.71 4.05
CA ALA A 114 9.83 -26.57 3.00
C ALA A 114 8.51 -27.30 3.31
N ASP A 115 8.56 -28.41 4.03
CA ASP A 115 7.38 -29.20 4.39
C ASP A 115 6.52 -28.59 5.53
N TYR A 116 7.03 -27.54 6.20
CA TYR A 116 6.29 -26.86 7.26
C TYR A 116 5.52 -25.65 6.73
N TYR A 117 4.22 -25.62 6.94
CA TYR A 117 3.37 -24.50 6.54
C TYR A 117 3.83 -23.15 7.11
N GLY A 118 4.27 -23.12 8.37
CA GLY A 118 4.79 -21.92 9.02
C GLY A 118 6.04 -21.31 8.33
N PHE A 119 6.82 -22.12 7.61
CA PHE A 119 7.90 -21.61 6.76
C PHE A 119 7.33 -20.82 5.57
N SER A 120 6.35 -21.38 4.88
CA SER A 120 5.73 -20.72 3.72
C SER A 120 4.96 -19.47 4.14
N GLU A 121 4.33 -19.44 5.32
CA GLU A 121 3.74 -18.25 5.90
C GLU A 121 4.77 -17.13 6.08
N LYS A 122 5.94 -17.44 6.67
CA LYS A 122 7.02 -16.46 6.85
C LYS A 122 7.64 -16.01 5.52
N LEU A 123 7.75 -16.90 4.57
CA LEU A 123 8.23 -16.57 3.24
C LEU A 123 7.26 -15.67 2.49
N SER A 124 5.96 -15.92 2.63
CA SER A 124 4.88 -15.06 2.11
C SER A 124 4.96 -13.65 2.69
N GLU A 125 5.12 -13.51 4.00
CA GLU A 125 5.31 -12.21 4.66
C GLU A 125 6.55 -11.49 4.10
N GLN A 126 7.66 -12.20 3.92
CA GLN A 126 8.90 -11.61 3.40
C GLN A 126 8.76 -11.15 1.94
N ILE A 127 8.08 -11.91 1.09
CA ILE A 127 7.84 -11.52 -0.31
C ILE A 127 6.91 -10.31 -0.38
N GLN A 128 5.84 -10.27 0.44
CA GLN A 128 4.95 -9.11 0.52
C GLN A 128 5.71 -7.86 1.01
N ASP A 129 6.63 -8.01 1.98
CA ASP A 129 7.49 -6.90 2.42
C ASP A 129 8.40 -6.42 1.28
N PHE A 130 8.99 -7.32 0.48
CA PHE A 130 9.76 -6.91 -0.69
C PHE A 130 8.92 -6.10 -1.68
N LYS A 131 7.71 -6.54 -2.00
CA LYS A 131 6.78 -5.78 -2.86
C LYS A 131 6.45 -4.41 -2.28
N LYS A 132 6.18 -4.35 -0.98
CA LYS A 132 5.88 -3.12 -0.24
C LYS A 132 7.03 -2.10 -0.26
N TYR A 133 8.26 -2.58 -0.28
CA TYR A 133 9.46 -1.76 -0.41
C TYR A 133 9.97 -1.66 -1.85
N SER A 134 9.16 -2.10 -2.82
CA SER A 134 9.47 -2.05 -4.26
C SER A 134 10.76 -2.81 -4.63
N VAL A 135 11.07 -3.88 -3.91
CA VAL A 135 12.18 -4.79 -4.23
C VAL A 135 11.66 -5.89 -5.13
N THR A 136 12.12 -5.93 -6.37
CA THR A 136 11.76 -6.96 -7.35
C THR A 136 12.68 -8.19 -7.23
N PRO A 137 12.28 -9.38 -7.78
CA PRO A 137 13.17 -10.55 -7.85
C PRO A 137 14.51 -10.22 -8.53
N HIS A 138 14.48 -9.49 -9.66
CA HIS A 138 15.69 -9.09 -10.39
C HIS A 138 16.62 -8.17 -9.59
N GLN A 139 16.06 -7.27 -8.77
CA GLN A 139 16.88 -6.44 -7.88
C GLN A 139 17.54 -7.28 -6.78
N LEU A 140 16.84 -8.32 -6.28
CA LEU A 140 17.40 -9.25 -5.31
C LEU A 140 18.51 -10.08 -5.94
N ASP A 141 18.37 -10.53 -7.19
CA ASP A 141 19.42 -11.23 -7.93
C ASP A 141 20.63 -10.34 -8.16
N SER A 142 20.45 -9.10 -8.63
CA SER A 142 21.54 -8.13 -8.79
C SER A 142 22.26 -7.88 -7.46
N PHE A 143 21.53 -7.78 -6.35
CA PHE A 143 22.13 -7.65 -5.02
C PHE A 143 22.99 -8.86 -4.65
N LEU A 144 22.56 -10.08 -5.01
CA LEU A 144 23.31 -11.32 -4.78
C LEU A 144 24.59 -11.41 -5.63
N GLU A 145 24.57 -10.86 -6.85
CA GLU A 145 25.74 -10.82 -7.74
C GLU A 145 26.77 -9.80 -7.28
N ASP A 146 26.33 -8.61 -6.88
CA ASP A 146 27.20 -7.47 -6.57
C ASP A 146 27.82 -7.49 -5.17
N ASN A 147 27.36 -8.37 -4.27
CA ASN A 147 27.80 -8.37 -2.88
C ASN A 147 28.50 -9.66 -2.46
N GLU A 148 29.62 -9.53 -1.75
CA GLU A 148 30.24 -10.64 -1.05
C GLU A 148 29.46 -10.94 0.25
N LEU A 149 28.68 -12.01 0.22
CA LEU A 149 27.87 -12.46 1.35
C LEU A 149 28.43 -13.73 1.96
N GLN A 150 28.25 -13.89 3.26
CA GLN A 150 28.48 -15.18 3.92
C GLN A 150 27.63 -16.27 3.25
N THR A 151 28.17 -17.46 3.06
CA THR A 151 27.53 -18.57 2.32
C THR A 151 26.09 -18.83 2.79
N ARG A 152 25.84 -18.84 4.10
CA ARG A 152 24.50 -19.09 4.64
C ARG A 152 23.51 -17.97 4.28
N THR A 153 23.94 -16.70 4.33
CA THR A 153 23.11 -15.55 3.95
C THR A 153 22.82 -15.59 2.46
N ARG A 154 23.83 -15.91 1.65
CA ARG A 154 23.68 -16.08 0.21
C ARG A 154 22.64 -17.15 -0.11
N HIS A 155 22.79 -18.36 0.41
CA HIS A 155 21.84 -19.47 0.17
C HIS A 155 20.42 -19.11 0.65
N LYS A 156 20.29 -18.38 1.77
CA LYS A 156 18.99 -17.89 2.26
C LYS A 156 18.32 -16.99 1.22
N LEU A 157 19.04 -16.01 0.71
CA LEU A 157 18.49 -15.05 -0.25
C LEU A 157 18.23 -15.69 -1.62
N GLU A 158 19.08 -16.62 -2.05
CA GLU A 158 18.87 -17.39 -3.27
C GLU A 158 17.57 -18.22 -3.20
N ASP A 159 17.31 -18.90 -2.08
CA ASP A 159 16.07 -19.65 -1.88
C ASP A 159 14.83 -18.71 -1.89
N ILE A 160 14.96 -17.54 -1.27
CA ILE A 160 13.86 -16.55 -1.27
C ILE A 160 13.64 -16.00 -2.70
N SER A 161 14.71 -15.64 -3.42
CA SER A 161 14.63 -15.14 -4.79
C SER A 161 13.99 -16.17 -5.72
N LEU A 162 14.40 -17.44 -5.62
CA LEU A 162 13.85 -18.55 -6.38
C LEU A 162 12.31 -18.62 -6.26
N ILE A 163 11.82 -18.66 -5.02
CA ILE A 163 10.37 -18.74 -4.77
C ILE A 163 9.65 -17.46 -5.18
N TYR A 164 10.30 -16.30 -5.02
CA TYR A 164 9.73 -15.02 -5.43
C TYR A 164 9.57 -14.93 -6.95
N HIS A 165 10.54 -15.42 -7.75
CA HIS A 165 10.41 -15.52 -9.21
C HIS A 165 9.21 -16.39 -9.61
N TYR A 166 9.09 -17.60 -9.05
CA TYR A 166 7.96 -18.49 -9.35
C TYR A 166 6.61 -17.90 -8.91
N PHE A 167 6.61 -17.12 -7.82
CA PHE A 167 5.41 -16.42 -7.38
C PHE A 167 4.98 -15.34 -8.38
N GLU A 168 5.90 -14.50 -8.86
CA GLU A 168 5.61 -13.50 -9.90
C GLU A 168 5.15 -14.15 -11.21
N GLU A 169 5.79 -15.24 -11.61
CA GLU A 169 5.35 -16.00 -12.78
C GLU A 169 3.94 -16.54 -12.62
N ARG A 170 3.59 -17.02 -11.42
CA ARG A 170 2.25 -17.54 -11.13
C ARG A 170 1.15 -16.49 -11.10
N LEU A 171 1.49 -15.25 -10.76
CA LEU A 171 0.54 -14.13 -10.82
C LEU A 171 0.14 -13.78 -12.25
N ASN A 172 1.05 -13.78 -13.16
CA ASN A 172 1.08 -13.42 -14.58
C ASN A 172 -0.30 -13.21 -15.25
N GLY A 173 -0.91 -12.05 -15.02
CA GLY A 173 -2.13 -11.60 -15.71
C GLY A 173 -3.45 -12.23 -15.23
N GLU A 174 -3.42 -13.20 -14.31
CA GLU A 174 -4.63 -13.80 -13.73
C GLU A 174 -4.91 -13.23 -12.33
N PHE A 175 -3.85 -12.98 -11.58
CA PHE A 175 -3.92 -12.59 -10.18
C PHE A 175 -3.11 -11.32 -9.92
N ILE A 176 -3.52 -10.59 -8.87
CA ILE A 176 -2.82 -9.37 -8.44
C ILE A 176 -2.76 -9.31 -6.92
N THR A 177 -1.64 -8.85 -6.36
CA THR A 177 -1.51 -8.55 -4.93
C THR A 177 -2.02 -7.15 -4.60
N ALA A 178 -2.12 -6.85 -3.30
CA ALA A 178 -2.47 -5.51 -2.85
C ALA A 178 -1.42 -4.47 -3.31
N GLU A 179 -0.15 -4.83 -3.21
CA GLU A 179 0.98 -3.98 -3.59
C GLU A 179 1.01 -3.70 -5.10
N ASP A 180 0.74 -4.72 -5.92
CA ASP A 180 0.66 -4.54 -7.39
C ASP A 180 -0.52 -3.65 -7.77
N SER A 181 -1.65 -3.78 -7.08
CA SER A 181 -2.80 -2.88 -7.26
C SER A 181 -2.43 -1.43 -6.95
N LEU A 182 -1.61 -1.19 -5.92
CA LEU A 182 -1.13 0.15 -5.59
C LEU A 182 -0.12 0.68 -6.62
N ASN A 183 0.73 -0.18 -7.21
CA ASN A 183 1.60 0.21 -8.31
C ASN A 183 0.77 0.63 -9.53
N TYR A 184 -0.23 -0.15 -9.91
CA TYR A 184 -1.14 0.22 -11.00
C TYR A 184 -1.90 1.52 -10.71
N PHE A 185 -2.34 1.72 -9.47
CA PHE A 185 -2.95 2.98 -9.05
C PHE A 185 -2.04 4.19 -9.28
N ILE A 186 -0.73 4.09 -8.98
CA ILE A 186 0.24 5.16 -9.26
C ILE A 186 0.28 5.50 -10.75
N GLU A 187 0.23 4.50 -11.61
CA GLU A 187 0.29 4.68 -13.06
C GLU A 187 -0.93 5.43 -13.60
N ILE A 188 -2.13 5.14 -13.08
CA ILE A 188 -3.38 5.65 -13.65
C ILE A 188 -3.96 6.87 -12.95
N MET A 189 -3.53 7.19 -11.72
CA MET A 189 -4.15 8.25 -10.89
C MET A 189 -4.15 9.62 -11.56
N HIS A 190 -3.19 9.89 -12.43
CA HIS A 190 -3.13 11.15 -13.19
C HIS A 190 -4.34 11.39 -14.11
N LYS A 191 -5.12 10.34 -14.39
CA LYS A 191 -6.35 10.41 -15.21
C LYS A 191 -7.58 10.77 -14.39
N SER A 192 -7.51 10.67 -13.05
CA SER A 192 -8.65 10.89 -12.16
C SER A 192 -8.98 12.38 -12.04
N GLU A 193 -10.17 12.76 -12.45
CA GLU A 193 -10.69 14.11 -12.23
C GLU A 193 -10.99 14.36 -10.75
N TRP A 194 -11.37 13.31 -10.02
CA TRP A 194 -11.63 13.43 -8.59
C TRP A 194 -10.36 13.77 -7.80
N ILE A 195 -9.20 13.16 -8.13
CA ILE A 195 -7.90 13.51 -7.51
C ILE A 195 -7.46 14.92 -7.94
N LYS A 196 -7.59 15.30 -9.20
CA LYS A 196 -7.16 16.61 -9.71
C LYS A 196 -7.82 17.80 -9.00
N HIS A 197 -9.03 17.61 -8.53
CA HIS A 197 -9.78 18.64 -7.83
C HIS A 197 -9.75 18.49 -6.30
N ALA A 198 -9.13 17.43 -5.77
CA ALA A 198 -9.17 17.13 -4.35
C ALA A 198 -8.15 17.93 -3.54
N ASP A 199 -8.60 18.40 -2.36
CA ASP A 199 -7.70 18.79 -1.27
C ASP A 199 -7.31 17.54 -0.48
N ILE A 200 -6.02 17.18 -0.45
CA ILE A 200 -5.53 15.95 0.17
C ILE A 200 -4.84 16.25 1.50
N TYR A 201 -5.24 15.52 2.52
CA TYR A 201 -4.66 15.55 3.86
C TYR A 201 -4.11 14.17 4.20
N ILE A 202 -2.96 14.13 4.88
CA ILE A 202 -2.32 12.88 5.33
C ILE A 202 -1.98 13.04 6.81
N ASP A 203 -2.46 12.12 7.65
CA ASP A 203 -2.21 12.15 9.10
C ASP A 203 -2.15 10.76 9.71
N GLY A 204 -1.49 10.66 10.89
CA GLY A 204 -1.48 9.48 11.72
C GLY A 204 -0.45 8.41 11.38
N PHE A 205 0.42 8.63 10.39
CA PHE A 205 1.48 7.70 10.04
C PHE A 205 2.75 7.95 10.87
N TYR A 206 3.40 6.86 11.28
CA TYR A 206 4.72 6.91 11.93
C TYR A 206 5.85 6.84 10.89
N ASN A 207 5.64 6.06 9.83
CA ASN A 207 6.54 5.89 8.70
C ASN A 207 5.72 5.53 7.46
N PHE A 208 6.36 5.64 6.33
CA PHE A 208 5.81 5.20 5.04
C PHE A 208 6.72 4.13 4.46
N SER A 209 6.13 3.11 3.84
CA SER A 209 6.85 2.20 2.95
C SER A 209 7.30 2.94 1.68
N THR A 210 8.19 2.33 0.92
CA THR A 210 8.63 2.90 -0.36
C THR A 210 7.45 3.12 -1.30
N LEU A 211 6.54 2.15 -1.36
CA LEU A 211 5.34 2.22 -2.20
C LEU A 211 4.38 3.35 -1.77
N GLU A 212 4.10 3.47 -0.47
CA GLU A 212 3.28 4.57 0.06
C GLU A 212 3.91 5.93 -0.21
N TYR A 213 5.24 6.03 -0.09
CA TYR A 213 5.96 7.26 -0.43
C TYR A 213 5.85 7.61 -1.91
N GLN A 214 5.91 6.62 -2.80
CA GLN A 214 5.69 6.81 -4.24
C GLN A 214 4.26 7.29 -4.53
N ILE A 215 3.26 6.74 -3.85
CA ILE A 215 1.87 7.21 -3.95
C ILE A 215 1.76 8.66 -3.51
N ILE A 216 2.33 9.02 -2.35
CA ILE A 216 2.30 10.41 -1.86
C ILE A 216 2.96 11.35 -2.88
N LYS A 217 4.12 10.98 -3.42
CA LYS A 217 4.80 11.75 -4.46
C LYS A 217 3.92 11.95 -5.69
N ALA A 218 3.25 10.90 -6.14
CA ALA A 218 2.35 10.97 -7.29
C ALA A 218 1.10 11.82 -6.98
N LEU A 219 0.53 11.73 -5.78
CA LEU A 219 -0.56 12.60 -5.33
C LEU A 219 -0.14 14.07 -5.32
N VAL A 220 1.07 14.38 -4.82
CA VAL A 220 1.62 15.75 -4.85
C VAL A 220 1.74 16.29 -6.28
N GLN A 221 1.97 15.47 -7.27
CA GLN A 221 2.09 15.88 -8.67
C GLN A 221 0.74 16.06 -9.37
N ASN A 222 -0.32 15.38 -8.92
CA ASN A 222 -1.59 15.28 -9.63
C ASN A 222 -2.78 15.93 -8.93
N ALA A 223 -2.73 16.17 -7.62
CA ALA A 223 -3.80 16.83 -6.88
C ALA A 223 -3.74 18.37 -7.01
N LYS A 224 -4.78 19.03 -6.51
CA LYS A 224 -4.97 20.51 -6.54
C LYS A 224 -3.89 21.29 -5.82
#